data_96ce0b75951d60b131d91c0e48c040c0
#
_entry.id   96ce0b75951d60b131d91c0e48c040c0
#
_cell.length_a   1.000
_cell.length_b   1.000
_cell.length_c   1.000
_cell.angle_alpha   90.00
_cell.angle_beta   90.00
_cell.angle_gamma   90.00
#
_symmetry.space_group_name_H-M   'P 1'
#
loop_
_entity.id
_entity.type
_entity.pdbx_description
1 polymer ?
#
loop_
_entity_poly.entity_id
_entity_poly.type
_entity_poly.pdbx_seq_one_letter_code
_entity_poly.pdbx_strand_id
1 'polypeptide(L)'
;MKEMTHMQKNLLIALSVLCVVYILSSLSGILNPTTSSISSSNVDIIVYKSETCGCCNDWIDHLEDNNFTVKTYNRDDMNLIKLQLGGVPDKLQSCHTAKIGDYIVEGHVHAEQITRMLKDRPDIKGLSVPGMPMGSPGMEGY
;
A
#
# COMPACT_ATOMS: atom_id res chain seq x y z
N MET A 1 18.87 31.09 -59.17
CA MET A 1 18.95 30.21 -58.02
C MET A 1 20.32 29.55 -58.06
N LYS A 2 21.18 29.78 -57.02
CA LYS A 2 22.55 29.23 -56.99
C LYS A 2 22.45 27.74 -56.62
N GLU A 3 22.91 26.86 -57.51
CA GLU A 3 22.99 25.42 -57.16
C GLU A 3 23.98 25.20 -56.02
N MET A 4 23.55 24.49 -54.99
CA MET A 4 24.41 24.11 -53.88
C MET A 4 25.48 23.14 -54.35
N THR A 5 26.74 23.39 -53.97
CA THR A 5 27.87 22.53 -54.30
C THR A 5 27.74 21.17 -53.61
N HIS A 6 28.33 20.14 -54.18
CA HIS A 6 28.35 18.78 -53.58
C HIS A 6 28.87 18.76 -52.12
N MET A 7 29.82 19.64 -51.82
CA MET A 7 30.39 19.77 -50.48
C MET A 7 29.37 20.34 -49.48
N GLN A 8 28.52 21.29 -49.87
CA GLN A 8 27.47 21.83 -49.02
C GLN A 8 26.34 20.80 -48.76
N LYS A 9 25.99 20.00 -49.78
CA LYS A 9 25.00 18.90 -49.60
C LYS A 9 25.52 17.84 -48.62
N ASN A 10 26.78 17.46 -48.74
CA ASN A 10 27.38 16.45 -47.84
C ASN A 10 27.49 16.97 -46.39
N LEU A 11 27.80 18.25 -46.21
CA LEU A 11 27.85 18.88 -44.89
C LEU A 11 26.46 18.90 -44.21
N LEU A 12 25.40 19.23 -44.96
CA LEU A 12 24.03 19.23 -44.42
C LEU A 12 23.56 17.82 -44.03
N ILE A 13 23.91 16.81 -44.84
CA ILE A 13 23.60 15.41 -44.53
C ILE A 13 24.33 14.98 -43.24
N ALA A 14 25.61 15.31 -43.11
CA ALA A 14 26.39 14.97 -41.94
C ALA A 14 25.81 15.62 -40.65
N LEU A 15 25.41 16.90 -40.72
CA LEU A 15 24.78 17.59 -39.58
C LEU A 15 23.41 16.98 -39.21
N SER A 16 22.60 16.61 -40.23
CA SER A 16 21.30 15.98 -39.94
C SER A 16 21.44 14.62 -39.28
N VAL A 17 22.43 13.80 -39.68
CA VAL A 17 22.71 12.50 -39.07
C VAL A 17 23.17 12.68 -37.62
N LEU A 18 24.06 13.66 -37.36
CA LEU A 18 24.50 13.97 -36.00
C LEU A 18 23.36 14.41 -35.09
N CYS A 19 22.43 15.24 -35.58
CA CYS A 19 21.24 15.63 -34.83
C CYS A 19 20.32 14.45 -34.51
N VAL A 20 20.10 13.53 -35.44
CA VAL A 20 19.29 12.34 -35.23
C VAL A 20 19.93 11.41 -34.19
N VAL A 21 21.23 11.18 -34.28
CA VAL A 21 21.97 10.38 -33.29
C VAL A 21 21.90 11.00 -31.90
N TYR A 22 22.05 12.32 -31.79
CA TYR A 22 21.95 13.03 -30.52
C TYR A 22 20.53 12.94 -29.92
N ILE A 23 19.48 13.08 -30.73
CA ILE A 23 18.11 12.96 -30.28
C ILE A 23 17.82 11.52 -29.81
N LEU A 24 18.28 10.50 -30.54
CA LEU A 24 18.11 9.10 -30.18
C LEU A 24 18.85 8.72 -28.88
N SER A 25 20.06 9.26 -28.67
CA SER A 25 20.81 9.05 -27.42
C SER A 25 20.15 9.77 -26.23
N SER A 26 19.53 10.92 -26.44
CA SER A 26 18.78 11.65 -25.40
C SER A 26 17.47 10.96 -25.00
N LEU A 27 16.80 10.27 -25.93
CA LEU A 27 15.59 9.51 -25.62
C LEU A 27 15.87 8.17 -24.88
N SER A 28 17.07 7.62 -25.00
CA SER A 28 17.42 6.38 -24.30
C SER A 28 17.47 6.51 -22.77
N GLY A 29 17.52 7.72 -22.26
CA GLY A 29 17.47 8.01 -20.81
C GLY A 29 16.05 8.03 -20.20
N ILE A 30 15.00 8.02 -21.03
CA ILE A 30 13.61 8.18 -20.57
C ILE A 30 12.90 6.82 -20.37
N LEU A 31 13.49 5.72 -20.86
CA LEU A 31 12.94 4.38 -20.75
C LEU A 31 13.65 3.53 -19.67
N ASN A 32 14.14 4.14 -18.60
CA ASN A 32 14.36 3.37 -17.40
C ASN A 32 12.98 3.09 -16.81
N PRO A 33 12.50 1.84 -16.82
CA PRO A 33 11.46 1.48 -15.89
C PRO A 33 12.08 1.73 -14.52
N THR A 34 11.62 2.75 -13.84
CA THR A 34 11.84 2.89 -12.40
C THR A 34 11.23 1.62 -11.82
N THR A 35 12.03 0.59 -11.71
CA THR A 35 11.77 -0.46 -10.74
C THR A 35 11.84 0.31 -9.42
N SER A 36 10.70 0.83 -8.99
CA SER A 36 10.50 1.18 -7.61
C SER A 36 10.81 -0.10 -6.87
N SER A 37 12.07 -0.25 -6.42
CA SER A 37 12.35 -1.06 -5.26
C SER A 37 11.32 -0.56 -4.26
N ILE A 38 10.32 -1.40 -3.99
CA ILE A 38 9.51 -1.30 -2.81
C ILE A 38 10.54 -1.42 -1.70
N SER A 39 11.13 -0.29 -1.33
CA SER A 39 11.70 -0.10 -0.02
C SER A 39 10.59 -0.59 0.88
N SER A 40 10.88 -1.53 1.77
CA SER A 40 10.01 -1.94 2.86
C SER A 40 9.64 -0.67 3.64
N SER A 41 8.76 0.14 3.06
CA SER A 41 8.08 1.20 3.77
C SER A 41 7.14 0.45 4.68
N ASN A 42 7.44 0.47 5.97
CA ASN A 42 6.53 0.03 7.01
C ASN A 42 5.15 0.55 6.64
N VAL A 43 4.23 -0.36 6.37
CA VAL A 43 2.87 0.05 5.97
C VAL A 43 2.17 0.44 7.26
N ASP A 44 1.82 1.70 7.37
CA ASP A 44 1.17 2.22 8.57
C ASP A 44 -0.26 1.68 8.67
N ILE A 45 -0.53 0.97 9.75
CA ILE A 45 -1.87 0.53 10.13
C ILE A 45 -2.41 1.49 11.19
N ILE A 46 -3.60 2.04 10.96
CA ILE A 46 -4.29 2.86 11.94
C ILE A 46 -5.34 2.00 12.62
N VAL A 47 -5.18 1.77 13.92
CA VAL A 47 -6.08 0.94 14.74
C VAL A 47 -6.96 1.82 15.62
N TYR A 48 -8.26 1.58 15.60
CA TYR A 48 -9.25 2.17 16.49
C TYR A 48 -9.78 1.08 17.43
N LYS A 49 -9.68 1.29 18.74
CA LYS A 49 -10.12 0.35 19.77
C LYS A 49 -10.56 1.08 21.03
N SER A 50 -11.27 0.40 21.93
CA SER A 50 -11.48 0.95 23.28
C SER A 50 -10.18 0.91 24.09
N GLU A 51 -10.03 1.84 25.02
CA GLU A 51 -8.84 1.90 25.88
C GLU A 51 -8.64 0.61 26.69
N THR A 52 -9.73 -0.01 27.13
CA THR A 52 -9.73 -1.18 27.99
C THR A 52 -9.63 -2.51 27.27
N CYS A 53 -9.51 -2.52 25.93
CA CYS A 53 -9.43 -3.75 25.15
C CYS A 53 -8.02 -4.36 25.24
N GLY A 54 -7.81 -5.31 26.16
CA GLY A 54 -6.54 -6.01 26.37
C GLY A 54 -6.15 -6.83 25.13
N CYS A 55 -7.00 -7.74 24.70
CA CYS A 55 -6.74 -8.58 23.51
C CYS A 55 -6.46 -7.78 22.23
N CYS A 56 -6.98 -6.55 22.14
CA CYS A 56 -6.65 -5.68 21.02
C CYS A 56 -5.18 -5.20 21.08
N ASN A 57 -4.61 -5.02 22.28
CA ASN A 57 -3.20 -4.70 22.43
C ASN A 57 -2.34 -5.89 21.99
N ASP A 58 -2.69 -7.10 22.43
CA ASP A 58 -1.97 -8.33 22.05
C ASP A 58 -2.01 -8.56 20.52
N TRP A 59 -3.11 -8.16 19.85
CA TRP A 59 -3.19 -8.16 18.39
C TRP A 59 -2.31 -7.10 17.75
N ILE A 60 -2.18 -5.92 18.36
CA ILE A 60 -1.26 -4.87 17.89
C ILE A 60 0.18 -5.37 17.98
N ASP A 61 0.56 -5.97 19.12
CA ASP A 61 1.89 -6.58 19.31
C ASP A 61 2.17 -7.63 18.22
N HIS A 62 1.19 -8.50 17.91
CA HIS A 62 1.29 -9.46 16.82
C HIS A 62 1.56 -8.78 15.46
N LEU A 63 0.95 -7.63 15.17
CA LEU A 63 1.22 -6.89 13.93
C LEU A 63 2.64 -6.30 13.92
N GLU A 64 3.07 -5.71 15.03
CA GLU A 64 4.40 -5.12 15.17
C GLU A 64 5.51 -6.17 15.06
N ASP A 65 5.32 -7.35 15.65
CA ASP A 65 6.19 -8.53 15.52
C ASP A 65 6.30 -9.03 14.07
N ASN A 66 5.29 -8.73 13.24
CA ASN A 66 5.28 -9.02 11.81
C ASN A 66 5.66 -7.82 10.92
N ASN A 67 6.39 -6.85 11.48
CA ASN A 67 6.96 -5.68 10.80
C ASN A 67 5.93 -4.67 10.25
N PHE A 68 4.75 -4.59 10.84
CA PHE A 68 3.84 -3.48 10.60
C PHE A 68 4.16 -2.32 11.53
N THR A 69 4.03 -1.10 11.05
CA THR A 69 4.00 0.10 11.90
C THR A 69 2.56 0.38 12.28
N VAL A 70 2.27 0.39 13.58
CA VAL A 70 0.91 0.57 14.08
C VAL A 70 0.75 1.91 14.76
N LYS A 71 -0.32 2.64 14.40
CA LYS A 71 -0.76 3.84 15.08
C LYS A 71 -2.13 3.61 15.70
N THR A 72 -2.22 3.71 17.01
CA THR A 72 -3.44 3.39 17.77
C THR A 72 -4.18 4.65 18.22
N TYR A 73 -5.51 4.62 18.12
CA TYR A 73 -6.41 5.62 18.67
C TYR A 73 -7.44 4.94 19.56
N ASN A 74 -7.44 5.30 20.84
CA ASN A 74 -8.47 4.86 21.78
C ASN A 74 -9.77 5.65 21.54
N ARG A 75 -10.88 4.94 21.42
CA ARG A 75 -12.20 5.51 21.09
C ARG A 75 -13.30 4.79 21.88
N ASP A 76 -14.22 5.58 22.40
CA ASP A 76 -15.41 5.05 23.07
C ASP A 76 -16.58 4.85 22.11
N ASP A 77 -16.53 5.53 20.95
CA ASP A 77 -17.58 5.58 19.93
C ASP A 77 -17.30 4.65 18.74
N MET A 78 -16.93 3.39 19.02
CA MET A 78 -16.51 2.42 17.99
C MET A 78 -17.54 2.24 16.86
N ASN A 79 -18.83 2.29 17.16
CA ASN A 79 -19.88 2.18 16.14
C ASN A 79 -19.81 3.34 15.13
N LEU A 80 -19.55 4.55 15.62
CA LEU A 80 -19.37 5.72 14.75
C LEU A 80 -18.11 5.59 13.89
N ILE A 81 -17.00 5.11 14.47
CA ILE A 81 -15.76 4.85 13.73
C ILE A 81 -16.00 3.85 12.60
N LYS A 82 -16.64 2.71 12.90
CA LYS A 82 -16.96 1.69 11.88
C LYS A 82 -17.80 2.26 10.74
N LEU A 83 -18.76 3.12 11.05
CA LEU A 83 -19.60 3.80 10.06
C LEU A 83 -18.77 4.77 9.20
N GLN A 84 -17.92 5.59 9.81
CA GLN A 84 -17.07 6.57 9.13
C GLN A 84 -16.04 5.92 8.19
N LEU A 85 -15.57 4.73 8.53
CA LEU A 85 -14.62 3.96 7.71
C LEU A 85 -15.29 3.23 6.53
N GLY A 86 -16.58 3.41 6.30
CA GLY A 86 -17.31 2.85 5.16
C GLY A 86 -18.34 1.79 5.52
N GLY A 87 -18.62 1.63 6.82
CA GLY A 87 -19.64 0.73 7.35
C GLY A 87 -19.18 -0.73 7.37
N VAL A 88 -18.91 -1.25 8.56
CA VAL A 88 -18.69 -2.68 8.76
C VAL A 88 -20.05 -3.32 9.06
N PRO A 89 -20.52 -4.28 8.25
CA PRO A 89 -21.80 -4.97 8.52
C PRO A 89 -21.79 -5.62 9.90
N ASP A 90 -22.89 -5.55 10.64
CA ASP A 90 -22.99 -6.02 12.03
C ASP A 90 -22.47 -7.44 12.23
N LYS A 91 -22.79 -8.35 11.29
CA LYS A 91 -22.33 -9.75 11.33
C LYS A 91 -20.81 -9.93 11.15
N LEU A 92 -20.11 -8.88 10.72
CA LEU A 92 -18.66 -8.87 10.50
C LEU A 92 -17.90 -8.08 11.56
N GLN A 93 -18.63 -7.44 12.50
CA GLN A 93 -18.00 -6.61 13.53
C GLN A 93 -17.27 -7.42 14.59
N SER A 94 -16.23 -6.80 15.15
CA SER A 94 -15.41 -7.30 16.25
C SER A 94 -15.09 -6.15 17.23
N CYS A 95 -14.14 -6.36 18.14
CA CYS A 95 -13.78 -5.43 19.20
C CYS A 95 -13.01 -4.19 18.73
N HIS A 96 -12.33 -4.26 17.59
CA HIS A 96 -11.55 -3.15 17.01
C HIS A 96 -11.68 -3.12 15.50
N THR A 97 -11.33 -1.97 14.94
CA THR A 97 -11.31 -1.73 13.49
C THR A 97 -10.00 -1.06 13.12
N ALA A 98 -9.35 -1.52 12.07
CA ALA A 98 -8.14 -0.92 11.55
C ALA A 98 -8.31 -0.49 10.09
N LYS A 99 -7.52 0.51 9.70
CA LYS A 99 -7.39 0.97 8.32
C LYS A 99 -5.95 0.81 7.86
N ILE A 100 -5.78 0.23 6.67
CA ILE A 100 -4.48 0.08 6.02
C ILE A 100 -4.62 0.40 4.52
N GLY A 101 -4.09 1.53 4.08
CA GLY A 101 -4.37 2.05 2.75
C GLY A 101 -5.88 2.25 2.54
N ASP A 102 -6.44 1.59 1.53
CA ASP A 102 -7.87 1.65 1.20
C ASP A 102 -8.69 0.50 1.85
N TYR A 103 -8.02 -0.42 2.55
CA TYR A 103 -8.66 -1.57 3.17
C TYR A 103 -9.04 -1.34 4.63
N ILE A 104 -10.11 -2.02 5.04
CA ILE A 104 -10.53 -2.13 6.43
C ILE A 104 -10.16 -3.52 6.94
N VAL A 105 -9.61 -3.58 8.14
CA VAL A 105 -9.35 -4.83 8.85
C VAL A 105 -10.14 -4.80 10.15
N GLU A 106 -11.02 -5.77 10.32
CA GLU A 106 -11.93 -5.85 11.45
C GLU A 106 -11.59 -7.05 12.32
N GLY A 107 -11.27 -6.79 13.58
CA GLY A 107 -10.94 -7.84 14.56
C GLY A 107 -9.57 -8.50 14.31
N HIS A 108 -9.39 -9.68 14.87
CA HIS A 108 -8.11 -10.36 15.06
C HIS A 108 -7.61 -11.11 13.81
N VAL A 109 -7.47 -10.38 12.69
CA VAL A 109 -6.97 -10.93 11.42
C VAL A 109 -5.46 -11.17 11.51
N HIS A 110 -4.99 -12.33 11.06
CA HIS A 110 -3.56 -12.66 11.03
C HIS A 110 -2.76 -11.70 10.14
N ALA A 111 -1.58 -11.30 10.59
CA ALA A 111 -0.65 -10.44 9.84
C ALA A 111 -0.31 -11.00 8.44
N GLU A 112 -0.20 -12.32 8.31
CA GLU A 112 0.01 -13.00 7.03
C GLU A 112 -1.12 -12.73 6.03
N GLN A 113 -2.39 -12.76 6.49
CA GLN A 113 -3.54 -12.50 5.63
C GLN A 113 -3.61 -11.03 5.20
N ILE A 114 -3.24 -10.12 6.09
CA ILE A 114 -3.11 -8.69 5.78
C ILE A 114 -2.00 -8.49 4.73
N THR A 115 -0.84 -9.09 4.93
CA THR A 115 0.29 -9.04 3.98
C THR A 115 -0.13 -9.56 2.60
N ARG A 116 -0.85 -10.68 2.56
CA ARG A 116 -1.35 -11.25 1.31
C ARG A 116 -2.35 -10.32 0.62
N MET A 117 -3.30 -9.75 1.37
CA MET A 117 -4.26 -8.78 0.82
C MET A 117 -3.54 -7.56 0.21
N LEU A 118 -2.55 -7.02 0.90
CA LEU A 118 -1.77 -5.86 0.42
C LEU A 118 -0.96 -6.19 -0.84
N LYS A 119 -0.43 -7.41 -0.94
CA LYS A 119 0.32 -7.90 -2.09
C LYS A 119 -0.59 -8.13 -3.30
N ASP A 120 -1.68 -8.86 -3.09
CA ASP A 120 -2.57 -9.31 -4.17
C ASP A 120 -3.53 -8.20 -4.63
N ARG A 121 -3.77 -7.20 -3.77
CA ARG A 121 -4.62 -6.03 -4.01
C ARG A 121 -6.00 -6.39 -4.59
N PRO A 122 -6.73 -7.34 -3.97
CA PRO A 122 -8.03 -7.77 -4.46
C PRO A 122 -9.05 -6.62 -4.40
N ASP A 123 -10.05 -6.66 -5.28
CA ASP A 123 -11.18 -5.73 -5.27
C ASP A 123 -12.19 -6.09 -4.17
N ILE A 124 -11.80 -5.84 -2.92
CA ILE A 124 -12.59 -6.06 -1.70
C ILE A 124 -12.47 -4.84 -0.79
N LYS A 125 -13.39 -4.68 0.13
CA LYS A 125 -13.32 -3.61 1.15
C LYS A 125 -12.31 -3.89 2.26
N GLY A 126 -12.00 -5.16 2.53
CA GLY A 126 -11.09 -5.55 3.59
C GLY A 126 -11.29 -6.98 4.07
N LEU A 127 -10.75 -7.29 5.24
CA LEU A 127 -10.82 -8.58 5.90
C LEU A 127 -11.51 -8.46 7.26
N SER A 128 -12.18 -9.52 7.69
CA SER A 128 -12.81 -9.55 9.01
C SER A 128 -12.63 -10.92 9.66
N VAL A 129 -12.36 -10.90 10.97
CA VAL A 129 -12.54 -12.02 11.91
C VAL A 129 -13.62 -11.59 12.89
N PRO A 130 -14.90 -11.97 12.63
CA PRO A 130 -16.03 -11.53 13.45
C PRO A 130 -15.95 -12.05 14.87
N GLY A 131 -16.37 -11.26 15.82
CA GLY A 131 -16.30 -11.62 17.22
C GLY A 131 -14.85 -11.68 17.72
N MET A 132 -14.58 -12.60 18.61
CA MET A 132 -13.25 -12.82 19.22
C MET A 132 -12.99 -14.33 19.32
N PRO A 133 -12.77 -15.04 18.21
CA PRO A 133 -12.58 -16.48 18.24
C PRO A 133 -11.26 -16.84 18.93
N MET A 134 -11.32 -17.80 19.83
CA MET A 134 -10.14 -18.34 20.52
C MET A 134 -9.12 -18.86 19.49
N GLY A 135 -7.83 -18.61 19.76
CA GLY A 135 -6.73 -19.01 18.88
C GLY A 135 -6.47 -18.05 17.71
N SER A 136 -7.26 -16.98 17.55
CA SER A 136 -6.85 -15.88 16.68
C SER A 136 -5.76 -15.03 17.36
N PRO A 137 -4.91 -14.28 16.58
CA PRO A 137 -3.82 -13.51 17.17
C PRO A 137 -4.29 -12.56 18.28
N GLY A 138 -3.65 -12.60 19.44
CA GLY A 138 -4.06 -11.87 20.64
C GLY A 138 -5.23 -12.48 21.40
N MET A 139 -5.67 -13.71 21.03
CA MET A 139 -6.72 -14.47 21.70
C MET A 139 -6.25 -15.88 22.14
N GLU A 140 -4.93 -16.10 22.17
CA GLU A 140 -4.34 -17.41 22.46
C GLU A 140 -4.46 -17.82 23.93
N GLY A 141 -4.61 -16.86 24.83
CA GLY A 141 -4.67 -17.05 26.27
C GLY A 141 -6.04 -16.83 26.92
N TYR A 142 -7.09 -16.70 26.13
CA TYR A 142 -8.44 -16.38 26.60
C TYR A 142 -9.39 -17.54 26.46
#